data_519feed7649af0f9c9f24cf35caa5fc7
#
_entry.id   519feed7649af0f9c9f24cf35caa5fc7
#
_cell.length_a   1.000
_cell.length_b   1.000
_cell.length_c   1.000
_cell.angle_alpha   90.00
_cell.angle_beta   90.00
_cell.angle_gamma   90.00
#
_symmetry.space_group_name_H-M   'P 1'
#
loop_
_entity.id
_entity.type
_entity.pdbx_description
1 polymer ?
#
loop_
_entity_poly.entity_id
_entity_poly.type
_entity_poly.pdbx_seq_one_letter_code
_entity_poly.pdbx_strand_id
1 'polypeptide(L)'
;RVIRYHLEPINISFQAMNPELRCKMLHNRFAGKALDKVDMLYNAGITMNGQIVLCKGVNDGDELEYSLEKLSAYAPILQSVSVVPVGLTKYRKGLYPLEPFNKEDAEKVLGQIERWQKIMMEKYGIHFIHASDEWYILADRELPCEDEYDGYLQLENGVGMLRLLETEVKETLEGLSGDDRKVTGRIATGKLAAPFIARYIKEIQKKYPNVQISVTTIENRFFGEKITVSGLITGQDLKEQLSGLDLGEKLLIPCSMLKGDEEIFLDDMTLEELSEALNTEIVIVDTGGRDLVKAVINPPEHKQTRRRQIYEQTSSSNSGKA
;
A
#
# COMPACT_ATOMS: atom_id res chain seq x y z
N ARG A 1 6.27 13.96 25.44
CA ARG A 1 5.05 13.14 25.60
C ARG A 1 5.31 11.74 25.05
N VAL A 2 5.76 11.57 23.80
CA VAL A 2 6.10 10.27 23.18
C VAL A 2 7.00 9.44 24.11
N ILE A 3 8.17 9.96 24.48
CA ILE A 3 9.14 9.28 25.34
C ILE A 3 8.55 8.96 26.73
N ARG A 4 7.78 9.89 27.31
CA ARG A 4 7.20 9.71 28.65
C ARG A 4 6.18 8.58 28.73
N TYR A 5 5.43 8.35 27.64
CA TYR A 5 4.34 7.37 27.58
C TYR A 5 4.67 6.16 26.72
N HIS A 6 5.92 6.05 26.22
CA HIS A 6 6.35 4.97 25.32
C HIS A 6 5.35 4.72 24.19
N LEU A 7 5.01 5.82 23.46
CA LEU A 7 4.13 5.72 22.30
C LEU A 7 4.94 5.25 21.10
N GLU A 8 4.93 3.96 20.81
CA GLU A 8 5.72 3.33 19.77
C GLU A 8 4.96 2.17 19.08
N PRO A 9 5.29 1.84 17.83
CA PRO A 9 6.30 2.52 17.00
C PRO A 9 5.83 3.92 16.53
N ILE A 10 6.80 4.81 16.24
CA ILE A 10 6.55 6.12 15.64
C ILE A 10 6.86 6.06 14.15
N ASN A 11 5.88 6.39 13.31
CA ASN A 11 6.07 6.53 11.88
C ASN A 11 6.57 7.93 11.53
N ILE A 12 7.72 8.04 10.84
CA ILE A 12 8.38 9.30 10.53
C ILE A 12 8.57 9.45 9.02
N SER A 13 7.96 10.48 8.44
CA SER A 13 8.25 10.88 7.06
C SER A 13 9.53 11.72 7.02
N PHE A 14 10.64 11.08 6.64
CA PHE A 14 11.95 11.74 6.56
C PHE A 14 12.09 12.64 5.34
N GLN A 15 11.71 12.14 4.19
CA GLN A 15 11.86 12.71 2.84
C GLN A 15 13.34 12.88 2.43
N ALA A 16 14.17 13.47 3.27
CA ALA A 16 15.62 13.60 3.12
C ALA A 16 16.28 13.78 4.48
N MET A 17 17.49 13.27 4.65
CA MET A 17 18.33 13.50 5.83
C MET A 17 19.24 14.73 5.68
N ASN A 18 19.34 15.31 4.48
CA ASN A 18 19.94 16.61 4.25
C ASN A 18 19.01 17.71 4.80
N PRO A 19 19.42 18.47 5.86
CA PRO A 19 18.53 19.42 6.53
C PRO A 19 18.05 20.56 5.62
N GLU A 20 18.91 21.03 4.73
CA GLU A 20 18.59 22.14 3.81
C GLU A 20 17.58 21.66 2.75
N LEU A 21 17.84 20.50 2.15
CA LEU A 21 16.94 19.89 1.18
C LEU A 21 15.57 19.62 1.82
N ARG A 22 15.56 19.07 3.03
CA ARG A 22 14.33 18.81 3.77
C ARG A 22 13.50 20.07 4.01
N CYS A 23 14.16 21.20 4.36
CA CYS A 23 13.49 22.50 4.48
C CYS A 23 12.85 22.95 3.17
N LYS A 24 13.53 22.74 2.03
CA LYS A 24 13.00 23.09 0.70
C LYS A 24 11.82 22.20 0.33
N MET A 25 11.94 20.89 0.48
CA MET A 25 10.89 19.91 0.12
C MET A 25 9.60 20.13 0.92
N LEU A 26 9.72 20.36 2.24
CA LEU A 26 8.58 20.55 3.13
C LEU A 26 8.09 22.01 3.21
N HIS A 27 8.74 22.91 2.48
CA HIS A 27 8.48 24.35 2.52
C HIS A 27 8.40 24.88 3.98
N ASN A 28 9.29 24.39 4.84
CA ASN A 28 9.31 24.68 6.27
C ASN A 28 10.74 24.88 6.78
N ARG A 29 11.08 26.10 7.17
CA ARG A 29 12.41 26.47 7.67
C ARG A 29 12.87 25.70 8.93
N PHE A 30 11.96 25.07 9.65
CA PHE A 30 12.25 24.27 10.84
C PHE A 30 12.41 22.78 10.56
N ALA A 31 12.12 22.33 9.34
CA ALA A 31 12.10 20.91 9.00
C ALA A 31 13.46 20.24 9.14
N GLY A 32 14.54 20.95 8.79
CA GLY A 32 15.90 20.44 8.96
C GLY A 32 16.23 20.20 10.44
N LYS A 33 15.98 21.21 11.30
CA LYS A 33 16.22 21.09 12.75
C LYS A 33 15.33 20.02 13.41
N ALA A 34 14.18 19.68 12.82
CA ALA A 34 13.31 18.62 13.35
C ALA A 34 13.98 17.25 13.33
N LEU A 35 15.03 17.03 12.53
CA LEU A 35 15.82 15.80 12.52
C LEU A 35 16.52 15.54 13.86
N ASP A 36 16.87 16.57 14.64
CA ASP A 36 17.45 16.42 15.99
C ASP A 36 16.53 15.61 16.93
N LYS A 37 15.22 15.56 16.64
CA LYS A 37 14.26 14.76 17.41
C LYS A 37 14.43 13.26 17.18
N VAL A 38 15.00 12.86 16.06
CA VAL A 38 15.27 11.45 15.76
C VAL A 38 16.32 10.92 16.74
N ASP A 39 17.38 11.70 16.98
CA ASP A 39 18.41 11.38 17.98
C ASP A 39 17.81 11.25 19.39
N MET A 40 16.86 12.13 19.73
CA MET A 40 16.18 12.06 21.02
C MET A 40 15.34 10.80 21.18
N LEU A 41 14.63 10.39 20.12
CA LEU A 41 13.82 9.15 20.11
C LEU A 41 14.72 7.92 20.16
N TYR A 42 15.77 7.90 19.34
CA TYR A 42 16.77 6.83 19.32
C TYR A 42 17.42 6.62 20.67
N ASN A 43 17.94 7.70 21.30
CA ASN A 43 18.57 7.65 22.62
C ASN A 43 17.60 7.24 23.75
N ALA A 44 16.30 7.45 23.55
CA ALA A 44 15.25 7.01 24.46
C ALA A 44 14.76 5.57 24.18
N GLY A 45 15.31 4.89 23.18
CA GLY A 45 14.91 3.53 22.79
C GLY A 45 13.51 3.42 22.19
N ILE A 46 12.93 4.53 21.69
CA ILE A 46 11.61 4.53 21.05
C ILE A 46 11.72 3.97 19.65
N THR A 47 11.02 2.87 19.39
CA THR A 47 10.99 2.24 18.08
C THR A 47 10.35 3.14 17.02
N MET A 48 10.94 3.13 15.82
CA MET A 48 10.54 4.00 14.72
C MET A 48 10.42 3.22 13.43
N ASN A 49 9.54 3.70 12.54
CA ASN A 49 9.51 3.34 11.12
C ASN A 49 9.67 4.60 10.28
N GLY A 50 10.47 4.50 9.23
CA GLY A 50 10.77 5.61 8.34
C GLY A 50 10.07 5.52 7.00
N GLN A 51 9.80 6.68 6.39
CA GLN A 51 9.31 6.77 5.02
C GLN A 51 10.06 7.87 4.27
N ILE A 52 10.43 7.57 3.02
CA ILE A 52 10.94 8.52 2.05
C ILE A 52 10.02 8.52 0.84
N VAL A 53 9.33 9.64 0.58
CA VAL A 53 8.66 9.87 -0.68
C VAL A 53 9.71 10.42 -1.65
N LEU A 54 10.07 9.62 -2.65
CA LEU A 54 11.12 9.93 -3.61
C LEU A 54 10.59 10.81 -4.74
N CYS A 55 11.28 11.91 -4.99
CA CYS A 55 10.99 12.88 -6.03
C CYS A 55 12.17 12.95 -7.00
N LYS A 56 11.94 12.59 -8.27
CA LYS A 56 12.97 12.55 -9.32
C LYS A 56 13.69 13.88 -9.47
N GLY A 57 15.04 13.84 -9.45
CA GLY A 57 15.90 15.01 -9.54
C GLY A 57 15.89 15.91 -8.31
N VAL A 58 15.34 15.45 -7.18
CA VAL A 58 15.26 16.24 -5.94
C VAL A 58 15.94 15.53 -4.77
N ASN A 59 15.45 14.38 -4.35
CA ASN A 59 15.98 13.59 -3.23
C ASN A 59 16.34 12.16 -3.62
N ASP A 60 16.46 11.87 -4.92
CA ASP A 60 16.95 10.62 -5.49
C ASP A 60 18.50 10.62 -5.66
N GLY A 61 19.05 9.56 -6.21
CA GLY A 61 20.48 9.42 -6.48
C GLY A 61 21.33 9.61 -5.23
N ASP A 62 22.25 10.57 -5.24
CA ASP A 62 23.21 10.83 -4.15
C ASP A 62 22.51 11.31 -2.86
N GLU A 63 21.40 12.03 -2.96
CA GLU A 63 20.62 12.46 -1.80
C GLU A 63 19.88 11.28 -1.14
N LEU A 64 19.42 10.32 -1.92
CA LEU A 64 18.89 9.06 -1.38
C LEU A 64 20.01 8.28 -0.70
N GLU A 65 21.15 8.12 -1.34
CA GLU A 65 22.33 7.44 -0.78
C GLU A 65 22.72 8.02 0.58
N TYR A 66 22.87 9.35 0.64
CA TYR A 66 23.16 10.06 1.87
C TYR A 66 22.09 9.81 2.96
N SER A 67 20.82 9.83 2.57
CA SER A 67 19.71 9.61 3.51
C SER A 67 19.72 8.18 4.06
N LEU A 68 19.95 7.18 3.21
CA LEU A 68 20.00 5.77 3.62
C LEU A 68 21.21 5.50 4.54
N GLU A 69 22.38 6.08 4.24
CA GLU A 69 23.56 6.01 5.12
C GLU A 69 23.25 6.58 6.53
N LYS A 70 22.65 7.78 6.59
CA LYS A 70 22.30 8.40 7.89
C LYS A 70 21.26 7.60 8.65
N LEU A 71 20.22 7.11 7.98
CA LEU A 71 19.15 6.35 8.61
C LEU A 71 19.61 4.97 9.10
N SER A 72 20.55 4.33 8.39
CA SER A 72 21.12 3.05 8.80
C SER A 72 21.82 3.09 10.16
N ALA A 73 22.29 4.26 10.59
CA ALA A 73 22.92 4.44 11.90
C ALA A 73 21.93 4.31 13.07
N TYR A 74 20.63 4.44 12.82
CA TYR A 74 19.59 4.31 13.85
C TYR A 74 19.05 2.87 13.97
N ALA A 75 19.48 1.94 13.10
CA ALA A 75 19.08 0.54 13.24
C ALA A 75 19.69 -0.09 14.50
N PRO A 76 19.00 -1.03 15.20
CA PRO A 76 17.66 -1.54 14.89
C PRO A 76 16.49 -0.79 15.55
N ILE A 77 16.73 0.33 16.23
CA ILE A 77 15.65 1.15 16.86
C ILE A 77 14.76 1.76 15.79
N LEU A 78 15.32 2.30 14.71
CA LEU A 78 14.61 2.49 13.46
C LEU A 78 14.51 1.11 12.80
N GLN A 79 13.31 0.54 12.80
CA GLN A 79 13.09 -0.86 12.40
C GLN A 79 13.10 -1.05 10.89
N SER A 80 12.55 -0.05 10.17
CA SER A 80 12.45 -0.11 8.73
C SER A 80 12.35 1.27 8.09
N VAL A 81 12.72 1.36 6.81
CA VAL A 81 12.55 2.56 5.98
C VAL A 81 11.91 2.17 4.66
N SER A 82 10.71 2.69 4.38
CA SER A 82 10.08 2.54 3.07
C SER A 82 10.49 3.65 2.12
N VAL A 83 10.76 3.31 0.87
CA VAL A 83 10.99 4.25 -0.23
C VAL A 83 9.85 4.10 -1.22
N VAL A 84 9.08 5.17 -1.41
CA VAL A 84 7.89 5.19 -2.28
C VAL A 84 8.03 6.28 -3.35
N PRO A 85 7.58 6.08 -4.59
CA PRO A 85 7.61 7.13 -5.59
C PRO A 85 6.56 8.19 -5.29
N VAL A 86 6.85 9.44 -5.67
CA VAL A 86 5.89 10.54 -5.53
C VAL A 86 4.70 10.36 -6.46
N GLY A 87 3.48 10.44 -5.91
CA GLY A 87 2.25 10.51 -6.70
C GLY A 87 2.04 11.90 -7.28
N LEU A 88 1.79 12.00 -8.60
CA LEU A 88 1.63 13.27 -9.32
C LEU A 88 0.18 13.47 -9.76
N THR A 89 -0.58 14.25 -8.99
CA THR A 89 -1.96 14.63 -9.35
C THR A 89 -1.99 15.71 -10.43
N LYS A 90 -3.14 15.87 -11.10
CA LYS A 90 -3.36 16.97 -12.06
C LYS A 90 -3.46 18.36 -11.41
N TYR A 91 -3.62 18.44 -10.09
CA TYR A 91 -3.80 19.68 -9.34
C TYR A 91 -2.48 20.34 -8.90
N ARG A 92 -1.47 20.31 -9.80
CA ARG A 92 -0.12 20.80 -9.46
C ARG A 92 0.21 22.19 -10.02
N LYS A 93 -0.79 22.93 -10.51
CA LYS A 93 -0.56 24.29 -11.04
C LYS A 93 0.01 25.20 -9.96
N GLY A 94 1.17 25.79 -10.21
CA GLY A 94 1.85 26.68 -9.28
C GLY A 94 2.72 25.98 -8.20
N LEU A 95 2.74 24.64 -8.19
CA LEU A 95 3.65 23.88 -7.34
C LEU A 95 4.98 23.61 -8.06
N TYR A 96 6.00 23.23 -7.26
CA TYR A 96 7.30 22.83 -7.79
C TYR A 96 7.12 21.74 -8.88
N PRO A 97 7.72 21.90 -10.06
CA PRO A 97 7.59 20.92 -11.12
C PRO A 97 8.31 19.64 -10.77
N LEU A 98 7.57 18.52 -10.77
CA LEU A 98 8.12 17.18 -10.56
C LEU A 98 7.83 16.33 -11.80
N GLU A 99 8.77 15.43 -12.10
CA GLU A 99 8.64 14.45 -13.15
C GLU A 99 8.35 13.06 -12.57
N PRO A 100 7.56 12.22 -13.26
CA PRO A 100 7.39 10.83 -12.84
C PRO A 100 8.68 10.05 -13.11
N PHE A 101 8.90 9.00 -12.33
CA PHE A 101 9.92 8.02 -12.60
C PHE A 101 9.52 7.13 -13.78
N ASN A 102 10.50 6.68 -14.55
CA ASN A 102 10.33 5.69 -15.60
C ASN A 102 10.99 4.35 -15.20
N LYS A 103 10.99 3.37 -16.10
CA LYS A 103 11.56 2.03 -15.85
C LYS A 103 13.04 2.08 -15.47
N GLU A 104 13.83 2.82 -16.23
CA GLU A 104 15.27 2.96 -16.02
C GLU A 104 15.61 3.66 -14.69
N ASP A 105 14.78 4.59 -14.28
CA ASP A 105 14.89 5.25 -12.97
C ASP A 105 14.59 4.26 -11.85
N ALA A 106 13.51 3.47 -12.00
CA ALA A 106 13.11 2.48 -11.01
C ALA A 106 14.19 1.40 -10.81
N GLU A 107 14.80 0.94 -11.89
CA GLU A 107 15.94 0.00 -11.81
C GLU A 107 17.11 0.56 -11.00
N LYS A 108 17.43 1.85 -11.16
CA LYS A 108 18.49 2.51 -10.39
C LYS A 108 18.14 2.58 -8.89
N VAL A 109 16.89 2.96 -8.59
CA VAL A 109 16.40 3.05 -7.20
C VAL A 109 16.42 1.66 -6.54
N LEU A 110 15.91 0.63 -7.22
CA LEU A 110 15.94 -0.74 -6.73
C LEU A 110 17.38 -1.22 -6.50
N GLY A 111 18.30 -0.94 -7.43
CA GLY A 111 19.72 -1.27 -7.27
C GLY A 111 20.37 -0.58 -6.06
N GLN A 112 19.99 0.66 -5.72
CA GLN A 112 20.45 1.32 -4.49
C GLN A 112 19.89 0.63 -3.24
N ILE A 113 18.60 0.34 -3.22
CA ILE A 113 17.91 -0.31 -2.09
C ILE A 113 18.51 -1.70 -1.85
N GLU A 114 18.62 -2.53 -2.87
CA GLU A 114 19.17 -3.89 -2.78
C GLU A 114 20.62 -3.92 -2.27
N ARG A 115 21.43 -2.93 -2.66
CA ARG A 115 22.79 -2.79 -2.12
C ARG A 115 22.76 -2.51 -0.61
N TRP A 116 21.90 -1.62 -0.16
CA TRP A 116 21.74 -1.31 1.26
C TRP A 116 21.14 -2.48 2.05
N GLN A 117 20.18 -3.20 1.48
CA GLN A 117 19.62 -4.40 2.10
C GLN A 117 20.72 -5.44 2.39
N LYS A 118 21.65 -5.67 1.45
CA LYS A 118 22.80 -6.56 1.67
C LYS A 118 23.66 -6.10 2.84
N ILE A 119 24.00 -4.80 2.90
CA ILE A 119 24.78 -4.22 4.00
C ILE A 119 24.07 -4.39 5.34
N MET A 120 22.76 -4.14 5.38
CA MET A 120 21.98 -4.21 6.62
C MET A 120 21.76 -5.67 7.04
N MET A 121 21.56 -6.58 6.11
CA MET A 121 21.47 -8.01 6.37
C MET A 121 22.77 -8.55 6.96
N GLU A 122 23.94 -8.19 6.42
CA GLU A 122 25.25 -8.58 6.96
C GLU A 122 25.49 -8.04 8.37
N LYS A 123 25.02 -6.82 8.66
CA LYS A 123 25.29 -6.13 9.92
C LYS A 123 24.28 -6.45 11.02
N TYR A 124 23.00 -6.56 10.66
CA TYR A 124 21.88 -6.64 11.64
C TYR A 124 20.95 -7.83 11.39
N GLY A 125 21.08 -8.56 10.28
CA GLY A 125 20.18 -9.67 9.94
C GLY A 125 18.77 -9.23 9.53
N ILE A 126 18.62 -8.00 9.06
CA ILE A 126 17.36 -7.43 8.56
C ILE A 126 17.59 -6.72 7.23
N HIS A 127 16.58 -6.65 6.36
CA HIS A 127 16.68 -5.90 5.10
C HIS A 127 16.62 -4.40 5.34
N PHE A 128 15.85 -3.96 6.32
CA PHE A 128 15.76 -2.58 6.82
C PHE A 128 15.17 -1.57 5.84
N ILE A 129 15.63 -1.54 4.58
CA ILE A 129 15.17 -0.59 3.56
C ILE A 129 14.30 -1.35 2.55
N HIS A 130 13.08 -0.88 2.35
CA HIS A 130 12.13 -1.56 1.49
C HIS A 130 11.60 -0.62 0.41
N ALA A 131 11.67 -1.09 -0.84
CA ALA A 131 10.98 -0.46 -1.95
C ALA A 131 9.48 -0.79 -1.90
N SER A 132 8.61 0.18 -2.19
CA SER A 132 7.19 -0.12 -2.40
C SER A 132 7.01 -1.00 -3.65
N ASP A 133 5.90 -1.76 -3.68
CA ASP A 133 5.53 -2.64 -4.79
C ASP A 133 5.53 -1.89 -6.14
N GLU A 134 5.20 -0.60 -6.12
CA GLU A 134 5.17 0.25 -7.31
C GLU A 134 6.53 0.33 -8.02
N TRP A 135 7.65 0.30 -7.30
CA TRP A 135 8.98 0.30 -7.91
C TRP A 135 9.25 -0.95 -8.74
N TYR A 136 8.87 -2.13 -8.22
CA TYR A 136 9.04 -3.40 -8.93
C TYR A 136 8.16 -3.45 -10.17
N ILE A 137 6.90 -2.97 -10.06
CA ILE A 137 5.98 -2.91 -11.19
C ILE A 137 6.49 -1.94 -12.26
N LEU A 138 6.99 -0.76 -11.86
CA LEU A 138 7.54 0.23 -12.77
C LEU A 138 8.80 -0.28 -13.49
N ALA A 139 9.63 -1.05 -12.79
CA ALA A 139 10.82 -1.70 -13.35
C ALA A 139 10.50 -2.96 -14.17
N ASP A 140 9.23 -3.42 -14.20
CA ASP A 140 8.82 -4.68 -14.81
C ASP A 140 9.59 -5.87 -14.22
N ARG A 141 9.75 -5.87 -12.88
CA ARG A 141 10.44 -6.90 -12.10
C ARG A 141 9.46 -7.67 -11.24
N GLU A 142 9.82 -8.91 -10.92
CA GLU A 142 9.08 -9.70 -9.93
C GLU A 142 9.22 -9.10 -8.53
N LEU A 143 8.16 -9.25 -7.73
CA LEU A 143 8.16 -8.84 -6.33
C LEU A 143 9.10 -9.74 -5.51
N PRO A 144 9.79 -9.23 -4.49
CA PRO A 144 10.60 -10.02 -3.58
C PRO A 144 9.85 -11.20 -2.95
N CYS A 145 10.59 -12.19 -2.47
CA CYS A 145 10.02 -13.26 -1.66
C CYS A 145 9.52 -12.74 -0.32
N GLU A 146 8.65 -13.51 0.32
CA GLU A 146 8.02 -13.12 1.60
C GLU A 146 9.05 -12.79 2.69
N ASP A 147 10.09 -13.59 2.81
CA ASP A 147 11.16 -13.44 3.80
C ASP A 147 11.94 -12.11 3.67
N GLU A 148 11.88 -11.47 2.49
CA GLU A 148 12.59 -10.21 2.24
C GLU A 148 11.85 -8.97 2.78
N TYR A 149 10.64 -9.14 3.32
CA TYR A 149 9.83 -8.03 3.86
C TYR A 149 9.93 -7.84 5.38
N ASP A 150 10.78 -8.63 6.08
CA ASP A 150 11.01 -8.53 7.54
C ASP A 150 9.71 -8.50 8.36
N GLY A 151 8.69 -9.27 7.95
CA GLY A 151 7.39 -9.31 8.62
C GLY A 151 6.42 -8.19 8.24
N TYR A 152 6.62 -7.55 7.10
CA TYR A 152 5.69 -6.57 6.52
C TYR A 152 5.45 -5.30 7.34
N LEU A 153 6.49 -4.74 7.94
CA LEU A 153 6.41 -3.55 8.80
C LEU A 153 5.91 -2.27 8.08
N GLN A 154 5.85 -2.27 6.75
CA GLN A 154 5.57 -1.10 5.93
C GLN A 154 4.39 -1.29 4.96
N LEU A 155 3.45 -2.20 5.27
CA LEU A 155 2.27 -2.47 4.42
C LEU A 155 1.49 -1.21 4.06
N GLU A 156 1.25 -0.32 5.04
CA GLU A 156 0.52 0.93 4.82
C GLU A 156 1.19 1.87 3.81
N ASN A 157 2.50 1.69 3.60
CA ASN A 157 3.29 2.41 2.61
C ASN A 157 3.41 1.67 1.26
N GLY A 158 2.60 0.63 1.05
CA GLY A 158 2.57 -0.12 -0.19
C GLY A 158 3.77 -1.06 -0.38
N VAL A 159 4.39 -1.51 0.72
CA VAL A 159 5.54 -2.43 0.70
C VAL A 159 5.04 -3.85 0.97
N GLY A 160 5.14 -4.74 -0.02
CA GLY A 160 4.79 -6.14 0.10
C GLY A 160 3.29 -6.45 0.14
N MET A 161 2.42 -5.47 -0.12
CA MET A 161 0.96 -5.67 -0.13
C MET A 161 0.54 -6.74 -1.14
N LEU A 162 1.11 -6.70 -2.33
CA LEU A 162 0.77 -7.63 -3.40
C LEU A 162 1.35 -9.04 -3.14
N ARG A 163 2.54 -9.12 -2.52
CA ARG A 163 3.12 -10.40 -2.13
C ARG A 163 2.30 -11.05 -1.01
N LEU A 164 1.95 -10.32 0.03
CA LEU A 164 1.12 -10.82 1.12
C LEU A 164 -0.25 -11.29 0.61
N LEU A 165 -0.88 -10.47 -0.24
CA LEU A 165 -2.15 -10.83 -0.86
C LEU A 165 -2.04 -12.14 -1.67
N GLU A 166 -0.96 -12.33 -2.42
CA GLU A 166 -0.69 -13.56 -3.18
C GLU A 166 -0.54 -14.78 -2.28
N THR A 167 0.26 -14.66 -1.22
CA THR A 167 0.48 -15.72 -0.23
C THR A 167 -0.85 -16.13 0.41
N GLU A 168 -1.62 -15.17 0.92
CA GLU A 168 -2.89 -15.45 1.59
C GLU A 168 -3.96 -16.03 0.65
N VAL A 169 -3.99 -15.61 -0.62
CA VAL A 169 -4.87 -16.23 -1.63
C VAL A 169 -4.50 -17.69 -1.85
N LYS A 170 -3.21 -18.01 -2.01
CA LYS A 170 -2.73 -19.37 -2.21
C LYS A 170 -3.05 -20.25 -1.00
N GLU A 171 -2.69 -19.83 0.20
CA GLU A 171 -2.98 -20.55 1.45
C GLU A 171 -4.48 -20.81 1.63
N THR A 172 -5.29 -19.78 1.38
CA THR A 172 -6.74 -19.91 1.48
C THR A 172 -7.28 -20.94 0.49
N LEU A 173 -6.80 -20.90 -0.75
CA LEU A 173 -7.22 -21.87 -1.77
C LEU A 173 -6.75 -23.29 -1.45
N GLU A 174 -5.59 -23.50 -0.87
CA GLU A 174 -5.12 -24.81 -0.43
C GLU A 174 -6.08 -25.47 0.57
N GLY A 175 -6.64 -24.68 1.48
CA GLY A 175 -7.60 -25.13 2.50
C GLY A 175 -9.03 -25.38 1.99
N LEU A 176 -9.32 -25.10 0.70
CA LEU A 176 -10.66 -25.22 0.13
C LEU A 176 -10.71 -26.37 -0.88
N SER A 177 -11.81 -27.13 -0.93
CA SER A 177 -12.00 -28.23 -1.89
C SER A 177 -12.48 -27.78 -3.27
N GLY A 178 -13.06 -26.58 -3.36
CA GLY A 178 -13.79 -26.14 -4.55
C GLY A 178 -15.17 -26.79 -4.66
N ASP A 179 -16.03 -26.21 -5.47
CA ASP A 179 -17.38 -26.75 -5.79
C ASP A 179 -17.95 -26.06 -7.05
N ASP A 180 -19.19 -26.45 -7.42
CA ASP A 180 -19.89 -25.97 -8.61
C ASP A 180 -20.78 -24.74 -8.38
N ARG A 181 -20.51 -23.97 -7.30
CA ARG A 181 -21.27 -22.75 -7.01
C ARG A 181 -21.21 -21.75 -8.14
N LYS A 182 -22.32 -21.09 -8.38
CA LYS A 182 -22.43 -20.05 -9.41
C LYS A 182 -22.44 -18.70 -8.73
N VAL A 183 -21.50 -17.86 -9.10
CA VAL A 183 -21.39 -16.48 -8.65
C VAL A 183 -20.96 -15.64 -9.83
N THR A 184 -21.66 -14.55 -10.09
CA THR A 184 -21.30 -13.60 -11.14
C THR A 184 -20.99 -12.23 -10.52
N GLY A 185 -20.09 -11.48 -11.13
CA GLY A 185 -19.78 -10.16 -10.63
C GLY A 185 -18.55 -9.54 -11.27
N ARG A 186 -18.18 -8.40 -10.73
CA ARG A 186 -17.05 -7.62 -11.22
C ARG A 186 -16.23 -7.06 -10.07
N ILE A 187 -14.91 -7.01 -10.23
CA ILE A 187 -14.01 -6.28 -9.34
C ILE A 187 -13.58 -5.00 -10.04
N ALA A 188 -13.75 -3.86 -9.37
CA ALA A 188 -13.19 -2.58 -9.78
C ALA A 188 -11.95 -2.27 -8.94
N THR A 189 -10.84 -1.96 -9.60
CA THR A 189 -9.56 -1.67 -8.93
C THR A 189 -8.71 -0.71 -9.76
N GLY A 190 -7.66 -0.15 -9.15
CA GLY A 190 -6.73 0.75 -9.83
C GLY A 190 -5.82 0.04 -10.83
N LYS A 191 -5.24 0.83 -11.72
CA LYS A 191 -4.38 0.36 -12.82
C LYS A 191 -3.20 -0.49 -12.32
N LEU A 192 -2.62 -0.12 -11.18
CA LEU A 192 -1.45 -0.80 -10.62
C LEU A 192 -1.79 -2.23 -10.17
N ALA A 193 -2.90 -2.41 -9.45
CA ALA A 193 -3.29 -3.68 -8.87
C ALA A 193 -4.03 -4.62 -9.85
N ALA A 194 -4.67 -4.08 -10.88
CA ALA A 194 -5.54 -4.83 -11.79
C ALA A 194 -4.91 -6.11 -12.40
N PRO A 195 -3.65 -6.11 -12.89
CA PRO A 195 -3.03 -7.32 -13.44
C PRO A 195 -2.86 -8.43 -12.40
N PHE A 196 -2.52 -8.06 -11.17
CA PHE A 196 -2.34 -9.01 -10.05
C PHE A 196 -3.68 -9.59 -9.63
N ILE A 197 -4.68 -8.74 -9.40
CA ILE A 197 -6.04 -9.17 -9.06
C ILE A 197 -6.59 -10.11 -10.15
N ALA A 198 -6.40 -9.78 -11.43
CA ALA A 198 -6.84 -10.64 -12.53
C ALA A 198 -6.16 -12.03 -12.51
N ARG A 199 -4.88 -12.10 -12.11
CA ARG A 199 -4.17 -13.37 -11.93
C ARG A 199 -4.78 -14.17 -10.79
N TYR A 200 -5.04 -13.55 -9.64
CA TYR A 200 -5.63 -14.22 -8.48
C TYR A 200 -7.05 -14.72 -8.76
N ILE A 201 -7.86 -13.93 -9.46
CA ILE A 201 -9.20 -14.36 -9.90
C ILE A 201 -9.11 -15.61 -10.77
N LYS A 202 -8.16 -15.69 -11.70
CA LYS A 202 -7.96 -16.90 -12.51
C LYS A 202 -7.59 -18.13 -11.67
N GLU A 203 -6.77 -17.97 -10.62
CA GLU A 203 -6.45 -19.07 -9.71
C GLU A 203 -7.69 -19.54 -8.93
N ILE A 204 -8.52 -18.60 -8.45
CA ILE A 204 -9.79 -18.94 -7.80
C ILE A 204 -10.72 -19.68 -8.76
N GLN A 205 -10.85 -19.21 -9.99
CA GLN A 205 -11.72 -19.80 -11.01
C GLN A 205 -11.28 -21.22 -11.45
N LYS A 206 -10.00 -21.57 -11.35
CA LYS A 206 -9.56 -22.96 -11.56
C LYS A 206 -10.20 -23.92 -10.56
N LYS A 207 -10.44 -23.47 -9.35
CA LYS A 207 -11.02 -24.26 -8.26
C LYS A 207 -12.55 -24.16 -8.19
N TYR A 208 -13.09 -23.04 -8.69
CA TYR A 208 -14.52 -22.73 -8.75
C TYR A 208 -14.94 -22.36 -10.19
N PRO A 209 -15.08 -23.33 -11.09
CA PRO A 209 -15.20 -23.06 -12.54
C PRO A 209 -16.47 -22.30 -12.94
N ASN A 210 -17.50 -22.30 -12.10
CA ASN A 210 -18.75 -21.57 -12.34
C ASN A 210 -18.79 -20.19 -11.68
N VAL A 211 -17.71 -19.76 -11.02
CA VAL A 211 -17.54 -18.39 -10.53
C VAL A 211 -17.03 -17.52 -11.69
N GLN A 212 -17.84 -16.56 -12.09
CA GLN A 212 -17.58 -15.66 -13.21
C GLN A 212 -17.39 -14.23 -12.70
N ILE A 213 -16.20 -13.94 -12.18
CA ILE A 213 -15.79 -12.61 -11.75
C ILE A 213 -14.81 -12.05 -12.78
N SER A 214 -15.12 -10.86 -13.30
CA SER A 214 -14.22 -10.11 -14.18
C SER A 214 -13.56 -8.95 -13.43
N VAL A 215 -12.39 -8.52 -13.89
CA VAL A 215 -11.67 -7.38 -13.31
C VAL A 215 -11.74 -6.19 -14.26
N THR A 216 -12.17 -5.04 -13.74
CA THR A 216 -12.19 -3.77 -14.47
C THR A 216 -11.18 -2.82 -13.86
N THR A 217 -10.25 -2.38 -14.68
CA THR A 217 -9.32 -1.30 -14.32
C THR A 217 -10.06 0.03 -14.37
N ILE A 218 -10.02 0.76 -13.28
CA ILE A 218 -10.57 2.12 -13.18
C ILE A 218 -9.43 3.11 -13.31
N GLU A 219 -9.58 4.03 -14.27
CA GLU A 219 -8.66 5.15 -14.45
C GLU A 219 -9.03 6.27 -13.49
N ASN A 220 -8.05 6.79 -12.77
CA ASN A 220 -8.28 7.91 -11.86
C ASN A 220 -8.36 9.22 -12.67
N ARG A 221 -9.55 9.67 -12.99
CA ARG A 221 -9.80 10.94 -13.70
C ARG A 221 -9.93 12.10 -12.74
N PHE A 222 -10.36 11.83 -11.50
CA PHE A 222 -10.52 12.85 -10.47
C PHE A 222 -9.19 13.47 -10.05
N PHE A 223 -8.19 12.65 -9.67
CA PHE A 223 -6.86 13.15 -9.30
C PHE A 223 -5.88 13.20 -10.48
N GLY A 224 -6.15 12.50 -11.57
CA GLY A 224 -5.34 12.43 -12.79
C GLY A 224 -4.80 11.02 -13.07
N GLU A 225 -4.66 10.68 -14.34
CA GLU A 225 -4.31 9.36 -14.88
C GLU A 225 -2.95 8.79 -14.40
N LYS A 226 -2.07 9.68 -13.89
CA LYS A 226 -0.78 9.28 -13.28
C LYS A 226 -0.95 8.71 -11.87
N ILE A 227 -2.13 8.82 -11.29
CA ILE A 227 -2.48 8.18 -10.02
C ILE A 227 -3.06 6.81 -10.33
N THR A 228 -2.33 5.77 -9.99
CA THR A 228 -2.61 4.38 -10.41
C THR A 228 -3.08 3.47 -9.28
N VAL A 229 -2.98 3.94 -8.03
CA VAL A 229 -3.36 3.20 -6.83
C VAL A 229 -4.86 3.15 -6.65
N SER A 230 -5.39 2.04 -6.14
CA SER A 230 -6.84 1.85 -5.92
C SER A 230 -7.40 2.80 -4.85
N GLY A 231 -6.63 3.08 -3.79
CA GLY A 231 -7.10 3.88 -2.66
C GLY A 231 -7.39 5.36 -2.95
N LEU A 232 -7.08 5.86 -4.15
CA LEU A 232 -7.40 7.22 -4.58
C LEU A 232 -8.47 7.27 -5.68
N ILE A 233 -9.10 6.15 -6.04
CA ILE A 233 -10.24 6.11 -6.96
C ILE A 233 -11.47 6.64 -6.23
N THR A 234 -12.23 7.51 -6.91
CA THR A 234 -13.42 8.15 -6.34
C THR A 234 -14.70 7.44 -6.76
N GLY A 235 -15.79 7.74 -6.07
CA GLY A 235 -17.13 7.26 -6.44
C GLY A 235 -17.54 7.71 -7.83
N GLN A 236 -17.19 8.95 -8.22
CA GLN A 236 -17.44 9.47 -9.56
C GLN A 236 -16.67 8.71 -10.64
N ASP A 237 -15.38 8.38 -10.40
CA ASP A 237 -14.58 7.58 -11.34
C ASP A 237 -15.22 6.20 -11.57
N LEU A 238 -15.70 5.55 -10.49
CA LEU A 238 -16.41 4.27 -10.56
C LEU A 238 -17.73 4.38 -11.32
N LYS A 239 -18.57 5.35 -10.93
CA LYS A 239 -19.88 5.58 -11.56
C LYS A 239 -19.76 5.80 -13.07
N GLU A 240 -18.86 6.68 -13.50
CA GLU A 240 -18.71 7.02 -14.91
C GLU A 240 -18.21 5.84 -15.75
N GLN A 241 -17.25 5.05 -15.21
CA GLN A 241 -16.59 4.01 -15.98
C GLN A 241 -17.28 2.64 -15.90
N LEU A 242 -18.17 2.43 -14.92
CA LEU A 242 -18.93 1.20 -14.76
C LEU A 242 -20.37 1.30 -15.27
N SER A 243 -20.88 2.52 -15.48
CA SER A 243 -22.24 2.73 -16.02
C SER A 243 -22.41 2.02 -17.36
N GLY A 244 -23.49 1.23 -17.49
CA GLY A 244 -23.84 0.47 -18.69
C GLY A 244 -23.05 -0.81 -18.91
N LEU A 245 -22.13 -1.17 -17.99
CA LEU A 245 -21.48 -2.47 -18.01
C LEU A 245 -22.34 -3.52 -17.29
N ASP A 246 -22.24 -4.78 -17.73
CA ASP A 246 -22.76 -5.90 -16.97
C ASP A 246 -21.89 -6.11 -15.72
N LEU A 247 -22.43 -5.84 -14.56
CA LEU A 247 -21.76 -5.98 -13.26
C LEU A 247 -22.03 -7.34 -12.59
N GLY A 248 -22.93 -8.16 -13.16
CA GLY A 248 -23.37 -9.40 -12.55
C GLY A 248 -24.17 -9.17 -11.27
N GLU A 249 -24.10 -10.10 -10.33
CA GLU A 249 -24.85 -10.06 -9.06
C GLU A 249 -24.22 -9.06 -8.07
N LYS A 250 -22.93 -8.70 -8.23
CA LYS A 250 -22.22 -7.82 -7.30
C LYS A 250 -21.03 -7.10 -7.93
N LEU A 251 -20.76 -5.92 -7.40
CA LEU A 251 -19.52 -5.18 -7.62
C LEU A 251 -18.63 -5.29 -6.39
N LEU A 252 -17.41 -5.75 -6.56
CA LEU A 252 -16.39 -5.86 -5.53
C LEU A 252 -15.46 -4.65 -5.62
N ILE A 253 -15.24 -3.96 -4.52
CA ILE A 253 -14.28 -2.85 -4.41
C ILE A 253 -13.38 -3.04 -3.20
N PRO A 254 -12.09 -2.66 -3.24
CA PRO A 254 -11.23 -2.70 -2.06
C PRO A 254 -11.63 -1.63 -1.03
N CYS A 255 -11.56 -1.97 0.24
CA CYS A 255 -11.88 -1.07 1.36
C CYS A 255 -11.04 0.22 1.35
N SER A 256 -9.84 0.18 0.75
CA SER A 256 -8.96 1.35 0.61
C SER A 256 -9.52 2.48 -0.24
N MET A 257 -10.57 2.25 -1.04
CA MET A 257 -11.26 3.31 -1.80
C MET A 257 -12.13 4.21 -0.91
N LEU A 258 -12.45 3.75 0.30
CA LEU A 258 -13.33 4.47 1.23
C LEU A 258 -12.52 5.21 2.29
N LYS A 259 -13.07 6.30 2.81
CA LYS A 259 -12.53 6.99 4.00
C LYS A 259 -12.56 6.02 5.18
N GLY A 260 -11.56 6.13 6.06
CA GLY A 260 -11.45 5.23 7.22
C GLY A 260 -12.73 5.19 8.04
N ASP A 261 -13.22 3.98 8.34
CA ASP A 261 -14.43 3.71 9.14
C ASP A 261 -15.76 4.28 8.61
N GLU A 262 -15.75 4.84 7.39
CA GLU A 262 -16.94 5.42 6.76
C GLU A 262 -17.22 4.74 5.40
N GLU A 263 -18.49 4.61 5.02
CA GLU A 263 -18.90 4.11 3.70
C GLU A 263 -18.98 5.28 2.68
N ILE A 264 -17.90 6.10 2.63
CA ILE A 264 -17.85 7.33 1.83
C ILE A 264 -16.53 7.36 1.04
N PHE A 265 -16.60 7.67 -0.26
CA PHE A 265 -15.45 7.89 -1.13
C PHE A 265 -14.80 9.26 -0.89
N LEU A 266 -13.60 9.46 -1.45
CA LEU A 266 -12.84 10.71 -1.28
C LEU A 266 -13.52 11.96 -1.87
N ASP A 267 -14.46 11.78 -2.80
CA ASP A 267 -15.28 12.82 -3.43
C ASP A 267 -16.65 13.02 -2.74
N ASP A 268 -16.78 12.51 -1.50
CA ASP A 268 -17.96 12.58 -0.66
C ASP A 268 -19.19 11.79 -1.17
N MET A 269 -19.08 11.05 -2.28
CA MET A 269 -20.11 10.10 -2.70
C MET A 269 -20.20 8.96 -1.69
N THR A 270 -21.40 8.58 -1.29
CA THR A 270 -21.62 7.43 -0.40
C THR A 270 -21.65 6.11 -1.18
N LEU A 271 -21.37 5.01 -0.48
CA LEU A 271 -21.48 3.67 -1.05
C LEU A 271 -22.92 3.38 -1.54
N GLU A 272 -23.92 3.86 -0.80
CA GLU A 272 -25.35 3.71 -1.12
C GLU A 272 -25.70 4.46 -2.43
N GLU A 273 -25.26 5.72 -2.57
CA GLU A 273 -25.46 6.50 -3.81
C GLU A 273 -24.80 5.84 -5.04
N LEU A 274 -23.62 5.24 -4.87
CA LEU A 274 -22.96 4.50 -5.97
C LEU A 274 -23.73 3.21 -6.30
N SER A 275 -24.18 2.45 -5.29
CA SER A 275 -24.97 1.22 -5.44
C SER A 275 -26.26 1.49 -6.18
N GLU A 276 -26.98 2.55 -5.81
CA GLU A 276 -28.20 2.99 -6.49
C GLU A 276 -27.93 3.41 -7.94
N ALA A 277 -26.88 4.22 -8.16
CA ALA A 277 -26.51 4.72 -9.49
C ALA A 277 -26.13 3.60 -10.47
N LEU A 278 -25.51 2.52 -9.98
CA LEU A 278 -25.10 1.36 -10.77
C LEU A 278 -26.13 0.23 -10.76
N ASN A 279 -27.19 0.35 -9.96
CA ASN A 279 -28.22 -0.68 -9.74
C ASN A 279 -27.60 -2.05 -9.47
N THR A 280 -26.62 -2.10 -8.57
CA THR A 280 -25.90 -3.33 -8.20
C THR A 280 -25.50 -3.32 -6.73
N GLU A 281 -25.43 -4.49 -6.11
CA GLU A 281 -24.90 -4.61 -4.75
C GLU A 281 -23.39 -4.41 -4.76
N ILE A 282 -22.88 -3.58 -3.83
CA ILE A 282 -21.44 -3.34 -3.69
C ILE A 282 -20.93 -4.08 -2.45
N VAL A 283 -19.93 -4.93 -2.67
CA VAL A 283 -19.26 -5.68 -1.61
C VAL A 283 -17.87 -5.07 -1.39
N ILE A 284 -17.63 -4.62 -0.18
CA ILE A 284 -16.32 -4.12 0.24
C ILE A 284 -15.43 -5.33 0.55
N VAL A 285 -14.29 -5.39 -0.13
CA VAL A 285 -13.26 -6.41 0.10
C VAL A 285 -12.20 -5.84 1.03
N ASP A 286 -11.97 -6.49 2.16
CA ASP A 286 -10.91 -6.13 3.09
C ASP A 286 -9.52 -6.41 2.48
N THR A 287 -8.45 -6.01 3.18
CA THR A 287 -7.08 -6.01 2.63
C THR A 287 -6.47 -7.39 2.45
N GLY A 288 -7.04 -8.44 3.06
CA GLY A 288 -6.49 -9.79 3.07
C GLY A 288 -6.86 -10.66 1.87
N GLY A 289 -5.97 -11.57 1.48
CA GLY A 289 -6.22 -12.54 0.42
C GLY A 289 -7.36 -13.51 0.75
N ARG A 290 -7.53 -13.86 2.02
CA ARG A 290 -8.67 -14.64 2.49
C ARG A 290 -9.99 -13.93 2.24
N ASP A 291 -10.05 -12.63 2.47
CA ASP A 291 -11.26 -11.84 2.27
C ASP A 291 -11.56 -11.67 0.80
N LEU A 292 -10.53 -11.50 -0.04
CA LEU A 292 -10.68 -11.51 -1.49
C LEU A 292 -11.28 -12.84 -1.97
N VAL A 293 -10.72 -13.98 -1.56
CA VAL A 293 -11.25 -15.31 -1.96
C VAL A 293 -12.70 -15.46 -1.52
N LYS A 294 -13.02 -15.17 -0.26
CA LYS A 294 -14.39 -15.23 0.27
C LYS A 294 -15.34 -14.31 -0.49
N ALA A 295 -14.94 -13.08 -0.74
CA ALA A 295 -15.77 -12.11 -1.45
C ALA A 295 -16.03 -12.55 -2.90
N VAL A 296 -15.09 -13.24 -3.53
CA VAL A 296 -15.23 -13.76 -4.90
C VAL A 296 -16.16 -14.96 -4.96
N ILE A 297 -16.00 -15.94 -4.06
CA ILE A 297 -16.72 -17.23 -4.18
C ILE A 297 -18.10 -17.24 -3.50
N ASN A 298 -18.40 -16.33 -2.59
CA ASN A 298 -19.69 -16.29 -1.93
C ASN A 298 -20.66 -15.35 -2.65
N PRO A 299 -21.96 -15.67 -2.68
CA PRO A 299 -22.98 -14.72 -3.14
C PRO A 299 -22.97 -13.46 -2.23
N PRO A 300 -23.51 -12.34 -2.71
CA PRO A 300 -23.60 -11.14 -1.88
C PRO A 300 -24.38 -11.45 -0.59
N GLU A 301 -23.85 -10.99 0.55
CA GLU A 301 -24.53 -11.09 1.85
C GLU A 301 -25.37 -9.83 2.05
N HIS A 302 -26.68 -9.94 2.14
CA HIS A 302 -27.54 -8.82 2.45
C HIS A 302 -27.11 -8.13 3.76
N LYS A 303 -26.63 -6.91 3.65
CA LYS A 303 -26.26 -5.92 4.68
C LYS A 303 -25.96 -6.47 6.09
N GLN A 304 -24.69 -6.64 6.39
CA GLN A 304 -24.17 -6.43 7.75
C GLN A 304 -23.14 -5.30 7.70
N THR A 305 -23.42 -4.22 8.41
CA THR A 305 -22.47 -3.13 8.68
C THR A 305 -21.23 -3.70 9.34
N ARG A 306 -20.12 -3.83 8.60
CA ARG A 306 -18.86 -4.34 9.15
C ARG A 306 -18.06 -3.20 9.75
N ARG A 307 -17.82 -3.26 11.06
CA ARG A 307 -16.79 -2.45 11.71
C ARG A 307 -15.41 -2.95 11.25
N ARG A 308 -14.59 -2.07 10.71
CA ARG A 308 -13.19 -2.30 10.39
C ARG A 308 -12.44 -2.69 11.66
N GLN A 309 -11.83 -3.87 11.71
CA GLN A 309 -10.83 -4.17 12.74
C GLN A 309 -9.57 -3.40 12.38
N ILE A 310 -9.26 -2.39 13.17
CA ILE A 310 -7.95 -1.72 13.14
C ILE A 310 -6.93 -2.80 13.50
N TYR A 311 -5.87 -2.93 12.70
CA TYR A 311 -4.71 -3.76 13.05
C TYR A 311 -4.02 -3.15 14.27
N GLU A 312 -4.51 -3.45 15.45
CA GLU A 312 -3.72 -3.36 16.67
C GLU A 312 -2.80 -4.58 16.69
N GLN A 313 -1.51 -4.34 16.43
CA GLN A 313 -0.47 -5.32 16.73
C GLN A 313 -0.55 -5.63 18.22
N THR A 314 -1.19 -6.75 18.56
CA THR A 314 -1.10 -7.31 19.89
C THR A 314 0.33 -7.78 20.10
N SER A 315 1.13 -6.94 20.78
CA SER A 315 2.35 -7.38 21.41
C SER A 315 1.96 -8.48 22.41
N SER A 316 2.08 -9.74 22.01
CA SER A 316 1.98 -10.86 22.92
C SER A 316 3.16 -10.80 23.90
N SER A 317 2.94 -10.19 25.05
CA SER A 317 3.81 -10.31 26.20
C SER A 317 3.84 -11.78 26.62
N ASN A 318 4.91 -12.46 26.24
CA ASN A 318 5.26 -13.76 26.79
C ASN A 318 5.77 -13.57 28.24
N SER A 319 4.87 -13.54 29.20
CA SER A 319 5.20 -13.73 30.60
C SER A 319 5.27 -15.24 30.89
N GLY A 320 6.40 -15.84 30.52
CA GLY A 320 6.77 -17.18 30.96
C GLY A 320 7.20 -17.12 32.41
N LYS A 321 6.48 -17.83 33.26
CA LYS A 321 6.85 -18.20 34.63
C LYS A 321 8.10 -19.07 34.62
N ALA A 322 9.07 -18.72 35.41
CA ALA A 322 9.76 -19.54 36.42
C ALA A 322 10.96 -18.76 36.97
#